data_06249f19b9557722fca41da3bdbc9701
#
_entry.id   06249f19b9557722fca41da3bdbc9701
#
_cell.length_a   1.000
_cell.length_b   1.000
_cell.length_c   1.000
_cell.angle_alpha   90.00
_cell.angle_beta   90.00
_cell.angle_gamma   90.00
#
_symmetry.space_group_name_H-M   'P 1'
#
loop_
_entity.id
_entity.type
_entity.pdbx_description
1 polymer ?
#
loop_
_entity_poly.entity_id
_entity_poly.type
_entity_poly.pdbx_seq_one_letter_code
_entity_poly.pdbx_strand_id
1 'polypeptide(L)'
;MIAINGSTTVERPESLSLTAWLETLGNLGGWYPQTNKNSRREFPWLAHYANGVPAHLAYPNQTLGWLLEQAAERFPSRTACRYYHEHLTYSELLEKARRLAAVFVREGLQPGDRVGVLFPNLPETLITLFATWFAGGVVVSLSPLMVTDEVQRLLEATECRFVVTLDVLSPLVCDGLHVPEVVILSSLAGRMSRLETLGYAWVRFQRLGFSAACPRTRVLEFDDAISHAPRELNSPAMLPDSPAFVLPTGGTTGTPKAVTLSHRNLLSQAWQLAHWSRSYHGEETILAVLPFFHSYGLSSSVLMGFALGATLVLHHRFRSQSVLRLIEEHRPTVFLAVPAMLAALNKDLRQKKRDLSSLQRVISGGAALPQKIADEFHSVSGAQIVEGYGLSEASPVTHAGPINGMVISGSIGLPLPDTDARIMDRETGKRQLPLGEVGELHVRGPQVMLGYWHDPAATDRVIQNGWLHTGDLATCDERGYFKIVDRIKDLIITSGFNVYPGDVEEVLRTYPGVKDVAVVGDPDEDRGEIVRAIIVMESTKSFRRSDFDDFCHQKLAAWKRPRKVDVQTEDLPRNFLGKVLRRELRQQDEKTIQPEEARVSS
;
A
#
# COMPACT_ATOMS: atom_id res chain seq x y z
N MET A 1 42.35 -37.86 -38.77
CA MET A 1 40.91 -37.99 -38.95
C MET A 1 40.34 -38.57 -37.65
N ILE A 2 40.02 -37.71 -36.69
CA ILE A 2 39.37 -38.11 -35.44
C ILE A 2 38.19 -37.13 -35.29
N ALA A 3 37.00 -37.67 -35.36
CA ALA A 3 35.74 -36.98 -35.11
C ALA A 3 35.56 -36.74 -33.61
N ILE A 4 35.29 -35.50 -33.23
CA ILE A 4 34.83 -35.17 -31.86
C ILE A 4 33.35 -34.76 -31.98
N ASN A 5 32.48 -35.73 -31.71
CA ASN A 5 31.10 -35.49 -31.36
C ASN A 5 31.05 -35.25 -29.86
N GLY A 6 30.60 -34.06 -29.47
CA GLY A 6 30.34 -33.71 -28.08
C GLY A 6 29.24 -32.66 -28.01
N SER A 7 27.99 -33.09 -28.21
CA SER A 7 26.83 -32.28 -27.82
C SER A 7 26.64 -32.38 -26.30
N THR A 8 27.19 -31.43 -25.57
CA THR A 8 26.82 -31.20 -24.17
C THR A 8 25.48 -30.46 -24.15
N THR A 9 24.42 -31.22 -24.02
CA THR A 9 23.14 -30.69 -23.52
C THR A 9 23.38 -30.17 -22.11
N VAL A 10 23.36 -28.85 -21.96
CA VAL A 10 23.28 -28.21 -20.64
C VAL A 10 21.90 -28.57 -20.09
N GLU A 11 21.85 -29.53 -19.17
CA GLU A 11 20.68 -29.83 -18.37
C GLU A 11 20.27 -28.54 -17.65
N ARG A 12 19.04 -28.10 -17.88
CA ARG A 12 18.43 -27.02 -17.09
C ARG A 12 18.38 -27.52 -15.65
N PRO A 13 18.83 -26.74 -14.65
CA PRO A 13 18.66 -27.09 -13.25
C PRO A 13 17.14 -27.27 -13.01
N GLU A 14 16.76 -28.42 -12.46
CA GLU A 14 15.38 -28.70 -12.03
C GLU A 14 14.85 -27.49 -11.25
N SER A 15 13.70 -26.99 -11.63
CA SER A 15 13.02 -25.91 -10.92
C SER A 15 12.65 -26.40 -9.52
N LEU A 16 13.46 -26.03 -8.54
CA LEU A 16 13.11 -26.25 -7.13
C LEU A 16 11.76 -25.58 -6.87
N SER A 17 10.84 -26.29 -6.25
CA SER A 17 9.56 -25.70 -5.86
C SER A 17 9.80 -24.50 -4.94
N LEU A 18 8.92 -23.50 -5.00
CA LEU A 18 8.96 -22.32 -4.15
C LEU A 18 9.19 -22.70 -2.67
N THR A 19 8.46 -23.70 -2.20
CA THR A 19 8.54 -24.20 -0.83
C THR A 19 9.93 -24.73 -0.48
N ALA A 20 10.53 -25.56 -1.33
CA ALA A 20 11.85 -26.13 -1.09
C ALA A 20 12.96 -25.08 -1.08
N TRP A 21 12.82 -24.03 -1.89
CA TRP A 21 13.79 -22.93 -1.92
C TRP A 21 13.66 -22.00 -0.71
N LEU A 22 12.45 -21.59 -0.35
CA LEU A 22 12.20 -20.76 0.82
C LEU A 22 12.60 -21.48 2.11
N GLU A 23 12.38 -22.82 2.18
CA GLU A 23 12.87 -23.65 3.28
C GLU A 23 14.41 -23.70 3.33
N THR A 24 15.07 -23.79 2.18
CA THR A 24 16.54 -23.76 2.11
C THR A 24 17.10 -22.42 2.61
N LEU A 25 16.48 -21.31 2.27
CA LEU A 25 16.87 -19.99 2.76
C LEU A 25 16.54 -19.80 4.25
N GLY A 26 15.43 -20.33 4.73
CA GLY A 26 15.07 -20.34 6.15
C GLY A 26 16.05 -21.12 7.01
N ASN A 27 16.66 -22.17 6.47
CA ASN A 27 17.68 -22.97 7.15
C ASN A 27 19.06 -22.28 7.29
N LEU A 28 19.28 -21.15 6.60
CA LEU A 28 20.48 -20.31 6.75
C LEU A 28 20.41 -19.37 7.98
N GLY A 29 19.86 -19.82 9.09
CA GLY A 29 19.72 -19.05 10.33
C GLY A 29 18.32 -18.44 10.52
N GLY A 30 17.30 -19.19 10.13
CA GLY A 30 15.90 -18.77 10.19
C GLY A 30 15.45 -18.37 11.61
N TRP A 31 14.79 -17.24 11.71
CA TRP A 31 14.07 -16.80 12.88
C TRP A 31 12.62 -17.32 12.80
N TYR A 32 12.14 -17.89 13.90
CA TYR A 32 10.75 -18.29 14.03
C TYR A 32 10.07 -17.36 15.04
N PRO A 33 8.91 -16.79 14.75
CA PRO A 33 8.15 -16.09 15.76
C PRO A 33 7.87 -17.04 16.91
N GLN A 34 8.02 -16.56 18.14
CA GLN A 34 7.69 -17.33 19.35
C GLN A 34 6.15 -17.49 19.44
N THR A 35 5.59 -18.27 18.56
CA THR A 35 4.19 -18.68 18.64
C THR A 35 4.10 -19.86 19.60
N ASN A 36 3.12 -19.84 20.48
CA ASN A 36 2.87 -20.91 21.43
C ASN A 36 2.60 -22.21 20.65
N LYS A 37 3.57 -23.15 20.63
CA LYS A 37 3.50 -24.42 19.88
C LYS A 37 2.27 -25.28 20.22
N ASN A 38 1.54 -24.96 21.29
CA ASN A 38 0.32 -25.63 21.70
C ASN A 38 -0.95 -25.13 21.00
N SER A 39 -0.88 -24.03 20.20
CA SER A 39 -2.05 -23.43 19.53
C SER A 39 -2.46 -24.12 18.22
N ARG A 40 -1.78 -25.19 17.79
CA ARG A 40 -2.03 -25.87 16.51
C ARG A 40 -3.45 -26.43 16.30
N ARG A 41 -4.29 -26.46 17.33
CA ARG A 41 -5.67 -26.99 17.26
C ARG A 41 -6.78 -25.94 17.32
N GLU A 42 -6.46 -24.66 17.47
CA GLU A 42 -7.47 -23.66 17.85
C GLU A 42 -7.86 -22.66 16.75
N PHE A 43 -7.16 -22.64 15.60
CA PHE A 43 -7.45 -21.65 14.56
C PHE A 43 -8.22 -22.29 13.38
N PRO A 44 -9.51 -21.95 13.19
CA PRO A 44 -10.34 -22.56 12.17
C PRO A 44 -9.82 -22.30 10.75
N TRP A 45 -9.17 -21.16 10.52
CA TRP A 45 -8.67 -20.78 9.20
C TRP A 45 -7.53 -21.64 8.65
N LEU A 46 -6.75 -22.31 9.51
CA LEU A 46 -5.63 -23.14 9.05
C LEU A 46 -6.07 -24.32 8.17
N ALA A 47 -7.30 -24.82 8.38
CA ALA A 47 -7.87 -25.90 7.57
C ALA A 47 -8.27 -25.42 6.15
N HIS A 48 -8.35 -24.10 5.95
CA HIS A 48 -8.80 -23.47 4.70
C HIS A 48 -7.66 -22.77 3.94
N TYR A 49 -6.41 -22.90 4.39
CA TYR A 49 -5.26 -22.46 3.62
C TYR A 49 -5.17 -23.24 2.30
N ALA A 50 -4.76 -22.56 1.23
CA ALA A 50 -4.50 -23.23 -0.04
C ALA A 50 -3.42 -24.31 0.14
N ASN A 51 -3.57 -25.43 -0.59
CA ASN A 51 -2.60 -26.53 -0.52
C ASN A 51 -1.16 -26.05 -0.71
N GLY A 52 -0.27 -26.40 0.22
CA GLY A 52 1.15 -26.01 0.20
C GLY A 52 1.46 -24.62 0.75
N VAL A 53 0.48 -23.90 1.32
CA VAL A 53 0.74 -22.71 2.16
C VAL A 53 0.93 -23.18 3.60
N PRO A 54 2.13 -23.03 4.19
CA PRO A 54 2.37 -23.47 5.55
C PRO A 54 1.76 -22.50 6.57
N ALA A 55 1.35 -23.02 7.73
CA ALA A 55 0.86 -22.20 8.84
C ALA A 55 1.97 -21.34 9.48
N HIS A 56 3.20 -21.86 9.46
CA HIS A 56 4.38 -21.22 10.05
C HIS A 56 5.51 -21.18 9.03
N LEU A 57 6.24 -20.05 9.01
CA LEU A 57 7.33 -19.78 8.10
C LEU A 57 8.66 -19.66 8.85
N ALA A 58 9.73 -20.14 8.22
CA ALA A 58 11.08 -19.77 8.60
C ALA A 58 11.45 -18.44 7.91
N TYR A 59 11.67 -17.42 8.69
CA TYR A 59 12.01 -16.10 8.17
C TYR A 59 13.53 -15.90 8.13
N PRO A 60 14.08 -15.30 7.05
CA PRO A 60 15.49 -14.92 7.03
C PRO A 60 15.79 -13.94 8.16
N ASN A 61 16.87 -14.20 8.92
CA ASN A 61 17.33 -13.28 9.95
C ASN A 61 18.29 -12.24 9.36
N GLN A 62 17.78 -11.45 8.41
CA GLN A 62 18.53 -10.54 7.55
C GLN A 62 17.91 -9.14 7.50
N THR A 63 18.60 -8.19 6.91
CA THR A 63 18.08 -6.86 6.57
C THR A 63 17.46 -6.85 5.17
N LEU A 64 16.74 -5.79 4.81
CA LEU A 64 16.05 -5.69 3.51
C LEU A 64 17.01 -5.65 2.32
N GLY A 65 18.23 -5.15 2.48
CA GLY A 65 19.26 -5.16 1.44
C GLY A 65 19.52 -6.56 0.91
N TRP A 66 19.49 -7.54 1.79
CA TRP A 66 19.68 -8.95 1.45
C TRP A 66 18.70 -9.47 0.37
N LEU A 67 17.47 -8.96 0.30
CA LEU A 67 16.52 -9.36 -0.76
C LEU A 67 17.07 -9.10 -2.17
N LEU A 68 17.67 -7.93 -2.38
CA LEU A 68 18.25 -7.58 -3.67
C LEU A 68 19.52 -8.39 -3.94
N GLU A 69 20.36 -8.62 -2.92
CA GLU A 69 21.57 -9.43 -3.04
C GLU A 69 21.24 -10.86 -3.47
N GLN A 70 20.27 -11.50 -2.81
CA GLN A 70 19.83 -12.86 -3.15
C GLN A 70 19.20 -12.94 -4.53
N ALA A 71 18.37 -11.96 -4.91
CA ALA A 71 17.79 -11.92 -6.24
C ALA A 71 18.86 -11.72 -7.33
N ALA A 72 19.86 -10.87 -7.08
CA ALA A 72 20.97 -10.64 -8.01
C ALA A 72 21.93 -11.83 -8.11
N GLU A 73 22.18 -12.54 -7.01
CA GLU A 73 22.98 -13.77 -7.01
C GLU A 73 22.30 -14.87 -7.83
N ARG A 74 21.01 -15.03 -7.65
CA ARG A 74 20.24 -16.12 -8.27
C ARG A 74 19.81 -15.83 -9.71
N PHE A 75 19.46 -14.58 -10.00
CA PHE A 75 18.92 -14.15 -11.30
C PHE A 75 19.68 -12.93 -11.87
N PRO A 76 21.02 -12.97 -11.98
CA PRO A 76 21.84 -11.79 -12.27
C PRO A 76 21.42 -11.06 -13.55
N SER A 77 21.15 -11.78 -14.62
CA SER A 77 20.80 -11.26 -15.93
C SER A 77 19.28 -11.06 -16.15
N ARG A 78 18.44 -11.50 -15.18
CA ARG A 78 17.00 -11.28 -15.30
C ARG A 78 16.67 -9.80 -15.09
N THR A 79 15.71 -9.31 -15.84
CA THR A 79 15.17 -7.95 -15.66
C THR A 79 14.51 -7.83 -14.28
N ALA A 80 15.03 -6.95 -13.44
CA ALA A 80 14.42 -6.60 -12.14
C ALA A 80 13.27 -5.62 -12.32
N CYS A 81 13.46 -4.59 -13.18
CA CYS A 81 12.39 -3.64 -13.46
C CYS A 81 12.42 -3.14 -14.91
N ARG A 82 11.24 -2.72 -15.39
CA ARG A 82 11.03 -2.04 -16.66
C ARG A 82 10.29 -0.74 -16.43
N TYR A 83 10.75 0.31 -17.09
CA TYR A 83 10.09 1.62 -17.05
C TYR A 83 10.22 2.27 -18.43
N TYR A 84 9.13 2.43 -19.16
CA TYR A 84 9.12 2.79 -20.58
C TYR A 84 10.03 1.87 -21.42
N HIS A 85 11.07 2.42 -22.07
CA HIS A 85 12.03 1.67 -22.88
C HIS A 85 13.24 1.19 -22.09
N GLU A 86 13.37 1.61 -20.84
CA GLU A 86 14.49 1.23 -19.97
C GLU A 86 14.18 -0.05 -19.22
N HIS A 87 15.21 -0.81 -18.96
CA HIS A 87 15.17 -1.94 -18.07
C HIS A 87 16.48 -2.05 -17.30
N LEU A 88 16.40 -2.54 -16.09
CA LEU A 88 17.57 -2.89 -15.29
C LEU A 88 17.50 -4.36 -14.95
N THR A 89 18.60 -5.05 -15.11
CA THR A 89 18.79 -6.40 -14.56
C THR A 89 18.99 -6.34 -13.05
N TYR A 90 18.86 -7.47 -12.38
CA TYR A 90 19.12 -7.55 -10.93
C TYR A 90 20.57 -7.16 -10.59
N SER A 91 21.56 -7.58 -11.41
CA SER A 91 22.95 -7.19 -11.23
C SER A 91 23.17 -5.68 -11.38
N GLU A 92 22.58 -5.07 -12.40
CA GLU A 92 22.71 -3.62 -12.62
C GLU A 92 22.03 -2.82 -11.52
N LEU A 93 20.85 -3.27 -11.07
CA LEU A 93 20.16 -2.62 -9.96
C LEU A 93 20.95 -2.72 -8.66
N LEU A 94 21.53 -3.89 -8.35
CA LEU A 94 22.40 -4.08 -7.18
C LEU A 94 23.64 -3.18 -7.25
N GLU A 95 24.30 -3.11 -8.41
CA GLU A 95 25.47 -2.26 -8.60
C GLU A 95 25.11 -0.78 -8.37
N LYS A 96 24.03 -0.28 -8.99
CA LYS A 96 23.58 1.11 -8.81
C LYS A 96 23.22 1.41 -7.36
N ALA A 97 22.49 0.49 -6.70
CA ALA A 97 22.11 0.67 -5.30
C ALA A 97 23.34 0.71 -4.36
N ARG A 98 24.32 -0.17 -4.55
CA ARG A 98 25.58 -0.16 -3.78
C ARG A 98 26.40 1.11 -4.03
N ARG A 99 26.46 1.59 -5.27
CA ARG A 99 27.14 2.85 -5.60
C ARG A 99 26.47 4.04 -4.91
N LEU A 100 25.14 4.14 -4.97
CA LEU A 100 24.42 5.22 -4.28
C LEU A 100 24.57 5.12 -2.76
N ALA A 101 24.61 3.91 -2.18
CA ALA A 101 24.91 3.71 -0.78
C ALA A 101 26.33 4.24 -0.41
N ALA A 102 27.33 4.00 -1.26
CA ALA A 102 28.67 4.54 -1.08
C ALA A 102 28.69 6.08 -1.15
N VAL A 103 27.83 6.68 -2.00
CA VAL A 103 27.62 8.14 -2.00
C VAL A 103 27.06 8.60 -0.66
N PHE A 104 26.02 7.96 -0.13
CA PHE A 104 25.45 8.33 1.17
C PHE A 104 26.50 8.29 2.29
N VAL A 105 27.29 7.22 2.36
CA VAL A 105 28.38 7.09 3.36
C VAL A 105 29.44 8.18 3.17
N ARG A 106 29.85 8.46 1.93
CA ARG A 106 30.81 9.54 1.61
C ARG A 106 30.29 10.91 2.03
N GLU A 107 28.99 11.17 1.85
CA GLU A 107 28.36 12.43 2.26
C GLU A 107 28.01 12.48 3.76
N GLY A 108 28.43 11.46 4.54
CA GLY A 108 28.34 11.46 6.00
C GLY A 108 27.09 10.85 6.59
N LEU A 109 26.37 10.02 5.84
CA LEU A 109 25.24 9.26 6.40
C LEU A 109 25.75 8.26 7.44
N GLN A 110 25.13 8.28 8.60
CA GLN A 110 25.42 7.35 9.70
C GLN A 110 24.30 6.30 9.82
N PRO A 111 24.60 5.11 10.38
CA PRO A 111 23.57 4.11 10.67
C PRO A 111 22.42 4.68 11.51
N GLY A 112 21.19 4.48 11.04
CA GLY A 112 19.99 5.04 11.65
C GLY A 112 19.60 6.44 11.16
N ASP A 113 20.43 7.14 10.36
CA ASP A 113 20.05 8.39 9.72
C ASP A 113 18.87 8.19 8.74
N ARG A 114 18.05 9.22 8.60
CA ARG A 114 16.84 9.19 7.78
C ARG A 114 17.14 9.75 6.40
N VAL A 115 16.64 9.02 5.39
CA VAL A 115 16.72 9.42 3.98
C VAL A 115 15.29 9.59 3.45
N GLY A 116 14.90 10.81 3.13
CA GLY A 116 13.63 11.11 2.49
C GLY A 116 13.63 10.63 1.05
N VAL A 117 12.66 9.79 0.70
CA VAL A 117 12.48 9.28 -0.66
C VAL A 117 11.19 9.86 -1.24
N LEU A 118 11.34 10.85 -2.14
CA LEU A 118 10.23 11.61 -2.74
C LEU A 118 10.15 11.30 -4.24
N PHE A 119 9.66 10.13 -4.56
CA PHE A 119 9.53 9.66 -5.93
C PHE A 119 8.16 9.02 -6.21
N PRO A 120 7.66 9.11 -7.45
CA PRO A 120 6.70 8.13 -7.95
C PRO A 120 7.40 6.79 -8.23
N ASN A 121 6.69 5.80 -8.78
CA ASN A 121 7.28 4.50 -9.12
C ASN A 121 8.27 4.60 -10.28
N LEU A 122 9.55 4.68 -9.97
CA LEU A 122 10.67 4.81 -10.92
C LEU A 122 11.78 3.81 -10.58
N PRO A 123 12.70 3.50 -11.49
CA PRO A 123 13.92 2.75 -11.17
C PRO A 123 14.73 3.39 -10.05
N GLU A 124 14.82 4.72 -10.01
CA GLU A 124 15.50 5.50 -8.97
C GLU A 124 14.89 5.26 -7.59
N THR A 125 13.59 5.03 -7.52
CA THR A 125 12.94 4.69 -6.25
C THR A 125 13.51 3.39 -5.70
N LEU A 126 13.60 2.36 -6.54
CA LEU A 126 14.16 1.06 -6.15
C LEU A 126 15.63 1.18 -5.77
N ILE A 127 16.43 1.88 -6.58
CA ILE A 127 17.85 2.14 -6.30
C ILE A 127 18.01 2.84 -4.95
N THR A 128 17.20 3.88 -4.69
CA THR A 128 17.30 4.68 -3.46
C THR A 128 16.87 3.89 -2.22
N LEU A 129 15.80 3.11 -2.30
CA LEU A 129 15.35 2.25 -1.19
C LEU A 129 16.47 1.30 -0.75
N PHE A 130 17.01 0.52 -1.70
CA PHE A 130 18.07 -0.44 -1.38
C PHE A 130 19.38 0.24 -0.99
N ALA A 131 19.74 1.36 -1.63
CA ALA A 131 20.90 2.14 -1.25
C ALA A 131 20.84 2.63 0.20
N THR A 132 19.66 3.12 0.62
CA THR A 132 19.44 3.55 2.00
C THR A 132 19.66 2.40 2.98
N TRP A 133 19.11 1.22 2.70
CA TRP A 133 19.27 0.05 3.57
C TRP A 133 20.71 -0.50 3.57
N PHE A 134 21.41 -0.47 2.43
CA PHE A 134 22.83 -0.85 2.37
C PHE A 134 23.74 0.11 3.15
N ALA A 135 23.40 1.39 3.17
CA ALA A 135 24.13 2.39 3.95
C ALA A 135 23.74 2.39 5.45
N GLY A 136 22.80 1.55 5.87
CA GLY A 136 22.30 1.49 7.26
C GLY A 136 21.30 2.59 7.61
N GLY A 137 20.77 3.31 6.61
CA GLY A 137 19.80 4.37 6.79
C GLY A 137 18.37 3.88 6.94
N VAL A 138 17.49 4.78 7.37
CA VAL A 138 16.05 4.58 7.50
C VAL A 138 15.33 5.38 6.40
N VAL A 139 14.54 4.71 5.59
CA VAL A 139 13.74 5.37 4.55
C VAL A 139 12.60 6.15 5.19
N VAL A 140 12.50 7.45 4.90
CA VAL A 140 11.30 8.27 5.18
C VAL A 140 10.52 8.41 3.89
N SER A 141 9.33 7.84 3.88
CA SER A 141 8.48 7.81 2.69
C SER A 141 7.74 9.12 2.50
N LEU A 142 8.03 9.81 1.41
CA LEU A 142 7.40 11.07 1.03
C LEU A 142 6.55 10.86 -0.23
N SER A 143 5.31 11.32 -0.19
CA SER A 143 4.43 11.23 -1.35
C SER A 143 4.60 12.44 -2.28
N PRO A 144 4.76 12.24 -3.60
CA PRO A 144 4.75 13.34 -4.57
C PRO A 144 3.42 14.12 -4.63
N LEU A 145 2.39 13.63 -3.94
CA LEU A 145 1.07 14.25 -3.84
C LEU A 145 0.91 15.16 -2.62
N MET A 146 1.90 15.17 -1.72
CA MET A 146 1.93 16.07 -0.56
C MET A 146 2.15 17.52 -0.99
N VAL A 147 1.67 18.44 -0.16
CA VAL A 147 2.02 19.86 -0.25
C VAL A 147 3.30 20.16 0.56
N THR A 148 3.92 21.32 0.30
CA THR A 148 5.20 21.70 0.94
C THR A 148 5.14 21.58 2.46
N ASP A 149 4.09 22.09 3.10
CA ASP A 149 3.94 22.05 4.57
C ASP A 149 3.89 20.64 5.14
N GLU A 150 3.30 19.67 4.42
CA GLU A 150 3.24 18.29 4.85
C GLU A 150 4.63 17.63 4.75
N VAL A 151 5.34 17.86 3.64
CA VAL A 151 6.70 17.38 3.44
C VAL A 151 7.61 17.94 4.52
N GLN A 152 7.58 19.26 4.75
CA GLN A 152 8.41 19.95 5.73
C GLN A 152 8.18 19.43 7.15
N ARG A 153 6.94 19.29 7.58
CA ARG A 153 6.61 18.72 8.90
C ARG A 153 7.16 17.30 9.08
N LEU A 154 7.11 16.48 8.03
CA LEU A 154 7.63 15.12 8.11
C LEU A 154 9.15 15.08 8.13
N LEU A 155 9.82 15.91 7.34
CA LEU A 155 11.28 16.05 7.34
C LEU A 155 11.79 16.51 8.71
N GLU A 156 11.11 17.50 9.33
CA GLU A 156 11.41 17.99 10.66
C GLU A 156 11.18 16.93 11.73
N ALA A 157 9.99 16.31 11.75
CA ALA A 157 9.63 15.30 12.74
C ALA A 157 10.53 14.06 12.70
N THR A 158 11.11 13.75 11.55
CA THR A 158 12.04 12.63 11.37
C THR A 158 13.50 13.07 11.37
N GLU A 159 13.79 14.36 11.52
CA GLU A 159 15.15 14.92 11.44
C GLU A 159 15.89 14.41 10.21
N CYS A 160 15.25 14.54 9.05
CA CYS A 160 15.71 13.93 7.81
C CYS A 160 16.85 14.77 7.22
N ARG A 161 18.06 14.24 7.16
CA ARG A 161 19.27 14.96 6.70
C ARG A 161 19.52 14.81 5.20
N PHE A 162 19.02 13.72 4.60
CA PHE A 162 19.17 13.39 3.20
C PHE A 162 17.83 13.30 2.52
N VAL A 163 17.71 13.80 1.29
CA VAL A 163 16.53 13.60 0.45
C VAL A 163 16.96 13.24 -0.97
N VAL A 164 16.29 12.25 -1.56
CA VAL A 164 16.44 11.91 -2.98
C VAL A 164 15.11 12.13 -3.66
N THR A 165 15.10 12.92 -4.74
CA THR A 165 13.85 13.32 -5.41
C THR A 165 14.06 13.66 -6.89
N LEU A 166 12.95 13.90 -7.60
CA LEU A 166 12.98 14.50 -8.92
C LEU A 166 13.26 16.00 -8.83
N ASP A 167 13.98 16.54 -9.83
CA ASP A 167 14.23 17.97 -9.97
C ASP A 167 12.94 18.81 -9.90
N VAL A 168 11.87 18.38 -10.57
CA VAL A 168 10.55 19.05 -10.57
C VAL A 168 9.82 19.01 -9.20
N LEU A 169 10.25 18.17 -8.27
CA LEU A 169 9.68 18.05 -6.93
C LEU A 169 10.54 18.73 -5.86
N SER A 170 11.74 19.22 -6.23
CA SER A 170 12.66 19.85 -5.29
C SER A 170 12.08 21.05 -4.52
N PRO A 171 11.15 21.86 -5.05
CA PRO A 171 10.54 22.94 -4.27
C PRO A 171 9.81 22.44 -3.01
N LEU A 172 9.21 21.23 -3.05
CA LEU A 172 8.57 20.65 -1.86
C LEU A 172 9.54 20.41 -0.69
N VAL A 173 10.83 20.25 -1.02
CA VAL A 173 11.90 19.94 -0.07
C VAL A 173 12.69 21.20 0.31
N CYS A 174 12.96 22.09 -0.65
CA CYS A 174 13.96 23.14 -0.51
C CYS A 174 13.38 24.52 -0.19
N ASP A 175 12.09 24.74 -0.44
CA ASP A 175 11.43 26.03 -0.20
C ASP A 175 10.87 26.19 1.23
N GLY A 176 11.14 25.22 2.11
CA GLY A 176 10.66 25.22 3.49
C GLY A 176 11.68 25.68 4.52
N LEU A 177 11.30 25.57 5.80
CA LEU A 177 12.13 25.97 6.94
C LEU A 177 13.17 24.88 7.28
N HIS A 178 12.78 23.61 7.20
CA HIS A 178 13.65 22.46 7.42
C HIS A 178 14.26 22.01 6.08
N VAL A 179 15.51 22.39 5.84
CA VAL A 179 16.22 22.07 4.61
C VAL A 179 17.21 20.94 4.90
N PRO A 180 17.16 19.80 4.17
CA PRO A 180 18.10 18.70 4.31
C PRO A 180 19.54 19.15 4.01
N GLU A 181 20.52 18.50 4.63
CA GLU A 181 21.96 18.79 4.39
C GLU A 181 22.37 18.39 2.96
N VAL A 182 21.85 17.26 2.47
CA VAL A 182 22.15 16.73 1.13
C VAL A 182 20.87 16.42 0.39
N VAL A 183 20.75 16.93 -0.82
CA VAL A 183 19.66 16.60 -1.74
C VAL A 183 20.25 16.02 -3.03
N ILE A 184 19.77 14.83 -3.41
CA ILE A 184 20.16 14.17 -4.66
C ILE A 184 18.98 14.28 -5.64
N LEU A 185 19.22 14.92 -6.78
CA LEU A 185 18.20 15.20 -7.78
C LEU A 185 18.34 14.27 -8.98
N SER A 186 17.26 13.58 -9.33
CA SER A 186 17.13 12.88 -10.61
C SER A 186 16.25 13.66 -11.56
N SER A 187 16.41 13.44 -12.86
CA SER A 187 15.61 14.06 -13.90
C SER A 187 15.04 12.99 -14.85
N LEU A 188 13.81 13.19 -15.29
CA LEU A 188 13.19 12.35 -16.32
C LEU A 188 13.50 12.84 -17.73
N ALA A 189 14.25 13.94 -17.89
CA ALA A 189 14.66 14.45 -19.18
C ALA A 189 15.47 13.39 -19.96
N GLY A 190 15.09 13.16 -21.21
CA GLY A 190 15.74 12.15 -22.08
C GLY A 190 15.22 10.72 -21.96
N ARG A 191 14.37 10.41 -20.99
CA ARG A 191 13.77 9.05 -20.80
C ARG A 191 12.36 8.93 -21.39
N MET A 192 11.81 10.02 -21.83
CA MET A 192 10.47 10.13 -22.39
C MET A 192 10.52 10.35 -23.91
N SER A 193 9.38 10.23 -24.57
CA SER A 193 9.26 10.66 -25.96
C SER A 193 9.59 12.14 -26.11
N ARG A 194 9.96 12.60 -27.32
CA ARG A 194 10.31 14.02 -27.57
C ARG A 194 9.22 15.00 -27.11
N LEU A 195 7.95 14.67 -27.31
CA LEU A 195 6.82 15.51 -26.88
C LEU A 195 6.66 15.55 -25.36
N GLU A 196 6.81 14.41 -24.69
CA GLU A 196 6.78 14.32 -23.23
C GLU A 196 7.96 15.03 -22.59
N THR A 197 9.16 14.94 -23.20
CA THR A 197 10.36 15.67 -22.77
C THR A 197 10.16 17.18 -22.86
N LEU A 198 9.52 17.70 -23.93
CA LEU A 198 9.17 19.11 -24.02
C LEU A 198 8.15 19.52 -22.95
N GLY A 199 7.13 18.69 -22.71
CA GLY A 199 6.16 18.91 -21.63
C GLY A 199 6.82 18.90 -20.26
N TYR A 200 7.74 17.98 -20.00
CA TYR A 200 8.52 17.94 -18.76
C TYR A 200 9.40 19.17 -18.58
N ALA A 201 10.12 19.59 -19.63
CA ALA A 201 10.95 20.79 -19.62
C ALA A 201 10.12 22.05 -19.32
N TRP A 202 8.90 22.14 -19.87
CA TRP A 202 7.99 23.24 -19.58
C TRP A 202 7.48 23.24 -18.12
N VAL A 203 7.08 22.07 -17.59
CA VAL A 203 6.69 21.92 -16.17
C VAL A 203 7.87 22.25 -15.26
N ARG A 204 9.06 21.79 -15.60
CA ARG A 204 10.30 22.08 -14.87
C ARG A 204 10.57 23.60 -14.86
N PHE A 205 10.46 24.26 -16.02
CA PHE A 205 10.62 25.70 -16.12
C PHE A 205 9.58 26.47 -15.30
N GLN A 206 8.31 26.06 -15.34
CA GLN A 206 7.26 26.69 -14.52
C GLN A 206 7.49 26.55 -13.02
N ARG A 207 8.03 25.42 -12.56
CA ARG A 207 8.27 25.15 -11.14
C ARG A 207 9.59 25.69 -10.61
N LEU A 208 10.64 25.68 -11.41
CA LEU A 208 12.00 26.01 -10.98
C LEU A 208 12.53 27.31 -11.59
N GLY A 209 11.90 27.84 -12.67
CA GLY A 209 12.45 28.94 -13.43
C GLY A 209 13.82 28.60 -14.03
N PHE A 210 14.74 29.55 -13.99
CA PHE A 210 16.15 29.37 -14.37
C PHE A 210 17.06 28.98 -13.20
N SER A 211 16.52 28.94 -11.96
CA SER A 211 17.30 28.61 -10.78
C SER A 211 17.51 27.11 -10.64
N ALA A 212 18.73 26.70 -10.31
CA ALA A 212 18.95 25.40 -9.72
C ALA A 212 18.45 25.42 -8.26
N ALA A 213 17.70 24.41 -7.92
CA ALA A 213 17.06 24.22 -6.64
C ALA A 213 18.03 24.26 -5.44
N CYS A 214 17.52 24.66 -4.28
CA CYS A 214 18.11 24.43 -2.95
C CYS A 214 19.40 25.23 -2.63
N PRO A 215 19.30 26.56 -2.43
CA PRO A 215 20.49 27.38 -2.16
C PRO A 215 21.16 27.15 -0.80
N ARG A 216 20.55 26.37 0.10
CA ARG A 216 21.03 26.13 1.47
C ARG A 216 21.51 24.71 1.71
N THR A 217 21.64 23.88 0.67
CA THR A 217 21.93 22.44 0.78
C THR A 217 22.96 22.03 -0.25
N ARG A 218 23.67 20.94 0.03
CA ARG A 218 24.54 20.29 -0.95
C ARG A 218 23.68 19.51 -1.94
N VAL A 219 23.66 19.96 -3.19
CA VAL A 219 22.94 19.29 -4.28
C VAL A 219 23.88 18.42 -5.08
N LEU A 220 23.47 17.18 -5.29
CA LEU A 220 24.14 16.20 -6.16
C LEU A 220 23.17 15.81 -7.28
N GLU A 221 23.70 15.53 -8.45
CA GLU A 221 22.95 14.98 -9.56
C GLU A 221 23.01 13.46 -9.48
N PHE A 222 21.87 12.77 -9.62
CA PHE A 222 21.72 11.34 -9.31
C PHE A 222 22.63 10.44 -10.13
N ASP A 223 22.62 10.59 -11.47
CA ASP A 223 23.40 9.74 -12.36
C ASP A 223 24.90 10.07 -12.25
N ASP A 224 25.24 11.34 -12.09
CA ASP A 224 26.61 11.80 -11.87
C ASP A 224 27.17 11.28 -10.55
N ALA A 225 26.41 11.37 -9.47
CA ALA A 225 26.77 10.88 -8.15
C ALA A 225 27.06 9.37 -8.16
N ILE A 226 26.22 8.57 -8.85
CA ILE A 226 26.41 7.13 -9.00
C ILE A 226 27.65 6.82 -9.87
N SER A 227 27.85 7.56 -10.98
CA SER A 227 28.98 7.32 -11.90
C SER A 227 30.33 7.55 -11.25
N HIS A 228 30.42 8.55 -10.36
CA HIS A 228 31.63 8.92 -9.62
C HIS A 228 31.67 8.34 -8.18
N ALA A 229 30.77 7.42 -7.86
CA ALA A 229 30.74 6.78 -6.55
C ALA A 229 31.96 5.90 -6.29
N PRO A 230 32.39 5.75 -5.02
CA PRO A 230 33.36 4.73 -4.64
C PRO A 230 32.87 3.33 -5.08
N ARG A 231 33.81 2.48 -5.52
CA ARG A 231 33.48 1.10 -5.93
C ARG A 231 33.20 0.18 -4.76
N GLU A 232 33.82 0.45 -3.64
CA GLU A 232 33.71 -0.34 -2.41
C GLU A 232 32.72 0.34 -1.45
N LEU A 233 31.82 -0.46 -0.91
CA LEU A 233 30.89 -0.06 0.13
C LEU A 233 31.17 -0.92 1.37
N ASN A 234 31.57 -0.27 2.45
CA ASN A 234 31.58 -0.87 3.77
C ASN A 234 30.20 -0.71 4.39
N SER A 235 29.30 -1.66 4.12
CA SER A 235 27.96 -1.66 4.72
C SER A 235 28.06 -1.85 6.23
N PRO A 236 27.40 -1.02 7.04
CA PRO A 236 27.38 -1.22 8.48
C PRO A 236 26.57 -2.47 8.84
N ALA A 237 26.96 -3.14 9.91
CA ALA A 237 26.18 -4.26 10.44
C ALA A 237 24.90 -3.73 11.10
N MET A 238 23.76 -3.97 10.46
CA MET A 238 22.45 -3.61 10.98
C MET A 238 21.72 -4.83 11.54
N LEU A 239 20.93 -4.62 12.59
CA LEU A 239 20.08 -5.68 13.14
C LEU A 239 18.75 -5.75 12.38
N PRO A 240 18.18 -6.95 12.19
CA PRO A 240 16.87 -7.11 11.56
C PRO A 240 15.75 -6.33 12.26
N ASP A 241 15.86 -6.11 13.56
CA ASP A 241 14.89 -5.35 14.35
C ASP A 241 15.11 -3.83 14.31
N SER A 242 16.18 -3.35 13.65
CA SER A 242 16.40 -1.91 13.48
C SER A 242 15.31 -1.30 12.59
N PRO A 243 14.91 -0.03 12.83
CA PRO A 243 14.04 0.70 11.93
C PRO A 243 14.56 0.70 10.49
N ALA A 244 13.69 0.49 9.52
CA ALA A 244 14.03 0.47 8.10
C ALA A 244 13.18 1.43 7.26
N PHE A 245 11.97 1.71 7.73
CA PHE A 245 11.01 2.49 6.95
C PHE A 245 10.05 3.25 7.87
N VAL A 246 9.88 4.53 7.59
CA VAL A 246 8.95 5.43 8.28
C VAL A 246 7.97 5.98 7.25
N LEU A 247 6.67 5.83 7.49
CA LEU A 247 5.64 6.36 6.60
C LEU A 247 4.55 7.09 7.37
N PRO A 248 4.07 8.26 6.87
CA PRO A 248 2.97 8.97 7.49
C PRO A 248 1.66 8.22 7.24
N THR A 249 0.83 8.15 8.26
CA THR A 249 -0.57 7.72 8.10
C THR A 249 -1.51 8.90 8.21
N GLY A 250 -2.60 8.87 7.45
CA GLY A 250 -3.65 9.86 7.54
C GLY A 250 -4.38 9.78 8.88
N GLY A 251 -3.75 10.29 9.93
CA GLY A 251 -4.37 10.41 11.26
C GLY A 251 -5.54 11.38 11.24
N THR A 252 -6.61 11.05 11.97
CA THR A 252 -7.81 11.90 12.10
C THR A 252 -7.62 13.05 13.08
N THR A 253 -6.49 13.13 13.79
CA THR A 253 -6.23 14.05 14.90
C THR A 253 -5.37 15.28 14.52
N GLY A 254 -5.18 15.58 13.24
CA GLY A 254 -4.47 16.79 12.79
C GLY A 254 -2.97 16.62 12.55
N THR A 255 -2.25 15.88 13.39
CA THR A 255 -0.83 15.57 13.18
C THR A 255 -0.70 14.17 12.57
N PRO A 256 -0.10 14.00 11.38
CA PRO A 256 0.12 12.68 10.81
C PRO A 256 1.00 11.84 11.75
N LYS A 257 0.53 10.65 12.11
CA LYS A 257 1.37 9.70 12.82
C LYS A 257 2.30 9.02 11.82
N ALA A 258 3.57 8.88 12.18
CA ALA A 258 4.55 8.22 11.34
C ALA A 258 4.78 6.78 11.85
N VAL A 259 4.29 5.80 11.09
CA VAL A 259 4.48 4.37 11.38
C VAL A 259 5.94 4.00 11.15
N THR A 260 6.54 3.29 12.09
CA THR A 260 7.92 2.80 12.01
C THR A 260 7.95 1.29 11.83
N LEU A 261 8.51 0.84 10.72
CA LEU A 261 8.65 -0.57 10.36
C LEU A 261 10.14 -0.97 10.40
N SER A 262 10.43 -2.12 11.01
CA SER A 262 11.78 -2.68 11.00
C SER A 262 12.07 -3.46 9.71
N HIS A 263 13.35 -3.79 9.49
CA HIS A 263 13.74 -4.73 8.43
C HIS A 263 13.00 -6.06 8.61
N ARG A 264 12.89 -6.55 9.84
CA ARG A 264 12.16 -7.80 10.17
C ARG A 264 10.68 -7.73 9.80
N ASN A 265 9.99 -6.65 10.15
CA ASN A 265 8.56 -6.52 9.84
C ASN A 265 8.32 -6.64 8.33
N LEU A 266 9.07 -5.86 7.54
CA LEU A 266 8.92 -5.80 6.10
C LEU A 266 9.42 -7.08 5.41
N LEU A 267 10.50 -7.68 5.89
CA LEU A 267 11.01 -8.95 5.35
C LEU A 267 10.03 -10.10 5.64
N SER A 268 9.47 -10.14 6.85
CA SER A 268 8.44 -11.13 7.19
C SER A 268 7.22 -10.99 6.31
N GLN A 269 6.76 -9.76 6.07
CA GLN A 269 5.65 -9.51 5.16
C GLN A 269 5.96 -9.97 3.72
N ALA A 270 7.15 -9.69 3.21
CA ALA A 270 7.56 -10.15 1.88
C ALA A 270 7.49 -11.68 1.77
N TRP A 271 7.96 -12.39 2.82
CA TRP A 271 7.91 -13.86 2.94
C TRP A 271 6.48 -14.39 2.99
N GLN A 272 5.65 -13.82 3.85
CA GLN A 272 4.23 -14.19 3.96
C GLN A 272 3.52 -14.06 2.61
N LEU A 273 3.71 -12.93 1.93
CA LEU A 273 3.08 -12.67 0.63
C LEU A 273 3.62 -13.60 -0.47
N ALA A 274 4.93 -13.87 -0.50
CA ALA A 274 5.52 -14.80 -1.45
C ALA A 274 4.95 -16.21 -1.32
N HIS A 275 4.83 -16.74 -0.08
CA HIS A 275 4.22 -18.04 0.16
C HIS A 275 2.72 -18.06 -0.13
N TRP A 276 2.00 -16.99 0.24
CA TRP A 276 0.57 -16.88 0.00
C TRP A 276 0.21 -16.79 -1.48
N SER A 277 1.03 -16.07 -2.26
CA SER A 277 0.80 -15.89 -3.69
C SER A 277 0.94 -17.16 -4.50
N ARG A 278 1.60 -18.20 -3.97
CA ARG A 278 1.92 -19.44 -4.68
C ARG A 278 2.58 -19.20 -6.05
N SER A 279 3.35 -18.14 -6.10
CA SER A 279 4.07 -17.72 -7.31
C SER A 279 5.32 -18.56 -7.52
N TYR A 280 5.80 -18.60 -8.77
CA TYR A 280 7.02 -19.30 -9.12
C TYR A 280 8.21 -18.35 -9.13
N HIS A 281 9.35 -18.81 -8.59
CA HIS A 281 10.57 -18.02 -8.57
C HIS A 281 11.11 -17.78 -9.98
N GLY A 282 11.46 -16.50 -10.23
CA GLY A 282 12.04 -16.09 -11.49
C GLY A 282 11.09 -16.12 -12.68
N GLU A 283 9.81 -16.43 -12.52
CA GLU A 283 8.86 -16.50 -13.64
C GLU A 283 7.84 -15.35 -13.62
N GLU A 284 7.59 -14.77 -12.46
CA GLU A 284 6.56 -13.75 -12.31
C GLU A 284 6.95 -12.40 -12.92
N THR A 285 5.94 -11.75 -13.46
CA THR A 285 5.98 -10.34 -13.85
C THR A 285 4.85 -9.60 -13.13
N ILE A 286 5.21 -8.60 -12.34
CA ILE A 286 4.27 -7.83 -11.51
C ILE A 286 4.04 -6.47 -12.15
N LEU A 287 2.78 -6.14 -12.40
CA LEU A 287 2.40 -4.79 -12.83
C LEU A 287 2.37 -3.86 -11.61
N ALA A 288 3.40 -3.04 -11.47
CA ALA A 288 3.69 -2.23 -10.29
C ALA A 288 3.18 -0.78 -10.46
N VAL A 289 1.87 -0.61 -10.32
CA VAL A 289 1.17 0.68 -10.45
C VAL A 289 0.84 1.30 -9.09
N LEU A 290 0.69 0.48 -8.05
CA LEU A 290 0.48 0.97 -6.69
C LEU A 290 1.68 1.75 -6.21
N PRO A 291 1.47 2.92 -5.57
CA PRO A 291 2.58 3.78 -5.15
C PRO A 291 3.53 3.10 -4.16
N PHE A 292 4.84 3.16 -4.42
CA PHE A 292 5.87 2.58 -3.53
C PHE A 292 6.08 3.40 -2.25
N PHE A 293 5.64 4.65 -2.25
CA PHE A 293 5.60 5.45 -1.03
C PHE A 293 4.49 5.03 -0.06
N HIS A 294 3.66 4.08 -0.42
CA HIS A 294 2.66 3.47 0.46
C HIS A 294 3.03 2.02 0.76
N SER A 295 2.77 1.57 2.00
CA SER A 295 3.11 0.21 2.45
C SER A 295 2.58 -0.89 1.54
N TYR A 296 1.40 -0.72 0.94
CA TYR A 296 0.82 -1.71 0.02
C TYR A 296 1.66 -1.86 -1.26
N GLY A 297 2.02 -0.75 -1.90
CA GLY A 297 2.88 -0.80 -3.09
C GLY A 297 4.30 -1.30 -2.77
N LEU A 298 4.87 -0.84 -1.66
CA LEU A 298 6.19 -1.28 -1.20
C LEU A 298 6.24 -2.79 -0.94
N SER A 299 5.41 -3.28 -0.04
CA SER A 299 5.50 -4.68 0.39
C SER A 299 5.02 -5.67 -0.65
N SER A 300 3.87 -5.38 -1.28
CA SER A 300 3.24 -6.34 -2.19
C SER A 300 3.79 -6.28 -3.62
N SER A 301 4.31 -5.13 -4.09
CA SER A 301 4.96 -5.06 -5.40
C SER A 301 6.47 -5.23 -5.29
N VAL A 302 7.14 -4.38 -4.48
CA VAL A 302 8.61 -4.34 -4.45
C VAL A 302 9.16 -5.52 -3.66
N LEU A 303 8.86 -5.60 -2.36
CA LEU A 303 9.55 -6.56 -1.49
C LEU A 303 9.14 -8.01 -1.81
N MET A 304 7.86 -8.29 -2.02
CA MET A 304 7.40 -9.61 -2.50
C MET A 304 8.00 -9.93 -3.87
N GLY A 305 8.03 -8.95 -4.79
CA GLY A 305 8.61 -9.13 -6.13
C GLY A 305 10.09 -9.52 -6.07
N PHE A 306 10.88 -8.86 -5.20
CA PHE A 306 12.30 -9.19 -5.01
C PHE A 306 12.49 -10.55 -4.31
N ALA A 307 11.64 -10.88 -3.33
CA ALA A 307 11.65 -12.22 -2.72
C ALA A 307 11.39 -13.33 -3.75
N LEU A 308 10.59 -13.05 -4.78
CA LEU A 308 10.28 -13.97 -5.87
C LEU A 308 11.26 -13.92 -7.06
N GLY A 309 12.17 -12.94 -7.11
CA GLY A 309 12.99 -12.68 -8.31
C GLY A 309 12.13 -12.27 -9.52
N ALA A 310 11.01 -11.59 -9.30
CA ALA A 310 10.06 -11.18 -10.32
C ALA A 310 10.56 -9.97 -11.14
N THR A 311 10.01 -9.79 -12.33
CA THR A 311 10.17 -8.54 -13.09
C THR A 311 9.07 -7.55 -12.69
N LEU A 312 9.43 -6.34 -12.28
CA LEU A 312 8.49 -5.25 -11.99
C LEU A 312 8.27 -4.39 -13.23
N VAL A 313 7.05 -4.30 -13.72
CA VAL A 313 6.65 -3.32 -14.76
C VAL A 313 6.16 -2.07 -14.07
N LEU A 314 7.02 -1.05 -14.04
CA LEU A 314 6.78 0.19 -13.30
C LEU A 314 5.89 1.14 -14.06
N HIS A 315 4.97 1.82 -13.35
CA HIS A 315 4.23 2.95 -13.89
C HIS A 315 4.03 4.01 -12.81
N HIS A 316 4.43 5.23 -13.13
CA HIS A 316 4.49 6.33 -12.16
C HIS A 316 3.11 6.88 -11.73
N ARG A 317 2.06 6.62 -12.52
CA ARG A 317 0.70 7.10 -12.24
C ARG A 317 -0.32 6.20 -12.92
N PHE A 318 -1.35 5.78 -12.16
CA PHE A 318 -2.45 5.04 -12.75
C PHE A 318 -3.19 5.85 -13.83
N ARG A 319 -3.25 5.28 -15.02
CA ARG A 319 -4.11 5.70 -16.13
C ARG A 319 -4.58 4.42 -16.81
N SER A 320 -5.88 4.19 -16.85
CA SER A 320 -6.46 2.92 -17.30
C SER A 320 -5.98 2.51 -18.70
N GLN A 321 -5.97 3.45 -19.67
CA GLN A 321 -5.47 3.18 -21.03
C GLN A 321 -3.98 2.80 -21.06
N SER A 322 -3.15 3.43 -20.21
CA SER A 322 -1.73 3.09 -20.11
C SER A 322 -1.55 1.71 -19.48
N VAL A 323 -2.28 1.43 -18.42
CA VAL A 323 -2.23 0.13 -17.71
C VAL A 323 -2.66 -1.00 -18.64
N LEU A 324 -3.75 -0.83 -19.41
CA LEU A 324 -4.19 -1.82 -20.41
C LEU A 324 -3.13 -2.07 -21.49
N ARG A 325 -2.43 -1.02 -21.93
CA ARG A 325 -1.31 -1.17 -22.89
C ARG A 325 -0.14 -1.94 -22.27
N LEU A 326 0.25 -1.61 -21.05
CA LEU A 326 1.34 -2.31 -20.35
C LEU A 326 1.03 -3.79 -20.13
N ILE A 327 -0.25 -4.15 -19.89
CA ILE A 327 -0.67 -5.55 -19.78
C ILE A 327 -0.46 -6.28 -21.12
N GLU A 328 -0.88 -5.69 -22.24
CA GLU A 328 -0.68 -6.28 -23.56
C GLU A 328 0.81 -6.41 -23.94
N GLU A 329 1.59 -5.35 -23.65
CA GLU A 329 3.00 -5.26 -24.06
C GLU A 329 3.93 -6.13 -23.21
N HIS A 330 3.77 -6.10 -21.90
CA HIS A 330 4.70 -6.76 -20.96
C HIS A 330 4.15 -8.05 -20.37
N ARG A 331 2.89 -8.39 -20.64
CA ARG A 331 2.21 -9.63 -20.23
C ARG A 331 2.42 -9.99 -18.75
N PRO A 332 2.11 -9.08 -17.79
CA PRO A 332 2.26 -9.37 -16.38
C PRO A 332 1.36 -10.53 -15.96
N THR A 333 1.83 -11.31 -14.98
CA THR A 333 1.11 -12.44 -14.39
C THR A 333 0.34 -12.05 -13.13
N VAL A 334 0.81 -11.00 -12.43
CA VAL A 334 0.24 -10.50 -11.18
C VAL A 334 -0.05 -9.01 -11.31
N PHE A 335 -1.27 -8.63 -10.90
CA PHE A 335 -1.68 -7.24 -10.81
C PHE A 335 -2.20 -6.92 -9.42
N LEU A 336 -1.56 -5.95 -8.77
CA LEU A 336 -1.96 -5.42 -7.47
C LEU A 336 -2.74 -4.14 -7.70
N ALA A 337 -4.00 -4.12 -7.25
CA ALA A 337 -4.94 -3.06 -7.57
C ALA A 337 -5.72 -2.56 -6.34
N VAL A 338 -6.45 -1.48 -6.53
CA VAL A 338 -7.55 -1.07 -5.66
C VAL A 338 -8.86 -1.11 -6.44
N PRO A 339 -10.03 -1.22 -5.79
CA PRO A 339 -11.32 -1.35 -6.49
C PRO A 339 -11.58 -0.27 -7.55
N ALA A 340 -11.18 0.98 -7.27
CA ALA A 340 -11.32 2.09 -8.21
C ALA A 340 -10.52 1.89 -9.51
N MET A 341 -9.36 1.25 -9.45
CA MET A 341 -8.57 0.91 -10.64
C MET A 341 -9.30 -0.13 -11.50
N LEU A 342 -9.82 -1.19 -10.88
CA LEU A 342 -10.57 -2.23 -11.58
C LEU A 342 -11.85 -1.65 -12.23
N ALA A 343 -12.58 -0.78 -11.53
CA ALA A 343 -13.74 -0.10 -12.08
C ALA A 343 -13.40 0.75 -13.31
N ALA A 344 -12.28 1.49 -13.26
CA ALA A 344 -11.81 2.29 -14.39
C ALA A 344 -11.38 1.43 -15.59
N LEU A 345 -10.70 0.31 -15.34
CA LEU A 345 -10.32 -0.65 -16.38
C LEU A 345 -11.56 -1.29 -17.02
N ASN A 346 -12.55 -1.73 -16.23
CA ASN A 346 -13.82 -2.27 -16.74
C ASN A 346 -14.53 -1.27 -17.65
N LYS A 347 -14.58 0.01 -17.25
CA LYS A 347 -15.17 1.07 -18.08
C LYS A 347 -14.53 1.16 -19.47
N ASP A 348 -13.19 1.14 -19.52
CA ASP A 348 -12.47 1.24 -20.79
C ASP A 348 -12.58 -0.06 -21.63
N LEU A 349 -12.58 -1.22 -20.97
CA LEU A 349 -12.74 -2.53 -21.63
C LEU A 349 -14.10 -2.72 -22.29
N ARG A 350 -15.17 -2.10 -21.75
CA ARG A 350 -16.49 -2.06 -22.42
C ARG A 350 -16.42 -1.30 -23.76
N GLN A 351 -15.57 -0.29 -23.86
CA GLN A 351 -15.43 0.51 -25.08
C GLN A 351 -14.51 -0.17 -26.10
N LYS A 352 -13.41 -0.78 -25.62
CA LYS A 352 -12.42 -1.43 -26.46
C LYS A 352 -11.83 -2.65 -25.77
N LYS A 353 -12.05 -3.82 -26.38
CA LYS A 353 -11.46 -5.08 -25.91
C LYS A 353 -9.93 -5.02 -25.97
N ARG A 354 -9.28 -5.61 -24.96
CA ARG A 354 -7.83 -5.77 -24.84
C ARG A 354 -7.49 -7.19 -24.43
N ASP A 355 -6.29 -7.64 -24.75
CA ASP A 355 -5.80 -8.96 -24.32
C ASP A 355 -5.23 -8.86 -22.88
N LEU A 356 -5.96 -9.42 -21.94
CA LEU A 356 -5.57 -9.52 -20.53
C LEU A 356 -5.22 -10.96 -20.12
N SER A 357 -5.11 -11.87 -21.07
CA SER A 357 -4.95 -13.32 -20.81
C SER A 357 -3.67 -13.71 -20.07
N SER A 358 -2.70 -12.79 -19.97
CA SER A 358 -1.48 -13.01 -19.19
C SER A 358 -1.71 -12.92 -17.69
N LEU A 359 -2.73 -12.15 -17.26
CA LEU A 359 -3.04 -11.99 -15.84
C LEU A 359 -3.56 -13.30 -15.27
N GLN A 360 -2.87 -13.80 -14.27
CA GLN A 360 -3.28 -15.00 -13.54
C GLN A 360 -3.94 -14.64 -12.21
N ARG A 361 -3.41 -13.60 -11.53
CA ARG A 361 -3.82 -13.19 -10.19
C ARG A 361 -3.97 -11.68 -10.12
N VAL A 362 -5.09 -11.26 -9.52
CA VAL A 362 -5.37 -9.86 -9.19
C VAL A 362 -5.70 -9.78 -7.71
N ILE A 363 -4.92 -9.01 -6.98
CA ILE A 363 -5.16 -8.77 -5.55
C ILE A 363 -5.68 -7.34 -5.39
N SER A 364 -6.90 -7.22 -4.88
CA SER A 364 -7.52 -5.92 -4.60
C SER A 364 -7.45 -5.59 -3.12
N GLY A 365 -6.91 -4.44 -2.77
CA GLY A 365 -6.76 -4.00 -1.38
C GLY A 365 -7.11 -2.53 -1.17
N GLY A 366 -7.01 -2.06 0.07
CA GLY A 366 -7.21 -0.66 0.45
C GLY A 366 -8.68 -0.23 0.63
N ALA A 367 -9.62 -0.92 0.01
CA ALA A 367 -11.06 -0.73 0.18
C ALA A 367 -11.80 -2.04 -0.15
N ALA A 368 -13.06 -2.18 0.31
CA ALA A 368 -13.90 -3.32 -0.05
C ALA A 368 -14.13 -3.38 -1.56
N LEU A 369 -14.03 -4.57 -2.14
CA LEU A 369 -14.22 -4.80 -3.58
C LEU A 369 -15.69 -5.16 -3.87
N PRO A 370 -16.44 -4.31 -4.58
CA PRO A 370 -17.80 -4.67 -5.01
C PRO A 370 -17.78 -5.89 -5.93
N GLN A 371 -18.61 -6.89 -5.62
CA GLN A 371 -18.66 -8.15 -6.37
C GLN A 371 -18.85 -7.93 -7.88
N LYS A 372 -19.74 -7.01 -8.26
CA LYS A 372 -19.98 -6.68 -9.66
C LYS A 372 -18.70 -6.24 -10.41
N ILE A 373 -17.81 -5.49 -9.75
CA ILE A 373 -16.55 -5.05 -10.34
C ILE A 373 -15.60 -6.24 -10.50
N ALA A 374 -15.55 -7.12 -9.51
CA ALA A 374 -14.73 -8.33 -9.55
C ALA A 374 -15.19 -9.28 -10.66
N ASP A 375 -16.49 -9.59 -10.73
CA ASP A 375 -17.06 -10.50 -11.72
C ASP A 375 -16.85 -9.99 -13.15
N GLU A 376 -17.06 -8.69 -13.37
CA GLU A 376 -16.85 -8.08 -14.68
C GLU A 376 -15.39 -8.16 -15.10
N PHE A 377 -14.44 -7.83 -14.21
CA PHE A 377 -13.01 -7.90 -14.55
C PHE A 377 -12.55 -9.35 -14.75
N HIS A 378 -13.04 -10.28 -13.92
CA HIS A 378 -12.78 -11.71 -14.07
C HIS A 378 -13.27 -12.23 -15.44
N SER A 379 -14.47 -11.84 -15.87
CA SER A 379 -15.07 -12.31 -17.14
C SER A 379 -14.24 -11.93 -18.37
N VAL A 380 -13.48 -10.83 -18.29
CA VAL A 380 -12.64 -10.33 -19.40
C VAL A 380 -11.21 -10.84 -19.31
N SER A 381 -10.63 -10.92 -18.09
CA SER A 381 -9.24 -11.29 -17.88
C SER A 381 -9.01 -12.80 -17.68
N GLY A 382 -9.99 -13.52 -17.17
CA GLY A 382 -9.86 -14.89 -16.68
C GLY A 382 -9.03 -15.02 -15.40
N ALA A 383 -8.47 -13.90 -14.88
CA ALA A 383 -7.63 -13.90 -13.70
C ALA A 383 -8.42 -14.22 -12.43
N GLN A 384 -7.80 -14.94 -11.50
CA GLN A 384 -8.35 -15.06 -10.15
C GLN A 384 -8.24 -13.72 -9.42
N ILE A 385 -9.35 -13.25 -8.85
CA ILE A 385 -9.41 -12.00 -8.10
C ILE A 385 -9.65 -12.33 -6.63
N VAL A 386 -8.79 -11.80 -5.75
CA VAL A 386 -8.92 -11.95 -4.30
C VAL A 386 -8.82 -10.59 -3.61
N GLU A 387 -9.49 -10.47 -2.45
CA GLU A 387 -9.34 -9.30 -1.60
C GLU A 387 -8.18 -9.51 -0.62
N GLY A 388 -7.44 -8.43 -0.34
CA GLY A 388 -6.46 -8.32 0.72
C GLY A 388 -6.78 -7.15 1.65
N TYR A 389 -6.61 -7.38 2.94
CA TYR A 389 -6.84 -6.39 3.98
C TYR A 389 -5.58 -6.18 4.81
N GLY A 390 -5.40 -4.94 5.21
CA GLY A 390 -4.33 -4.56 6.10
C GLY A 390 -4.29 -3.07 6.39
N LEU A 391 -3.29 -2.69 7.16
CA LEU A 391 -3.05 -1.33 7.61
C LEU A 391 -1.55 -1.08 7.68
N SER A 392 -1.14 0.19 7.56
CA SER A 392 0.28 0.56 7.54
C SER A 392 1.03 0.03 8.76
N GLU A 393 0.36 -0.03 9.90
CA GLU A 393 0.85 -0.54 11.16
C GLU A 393 1.15 -2.06 11.15
N ALA A 394 0.80 -2.76 10.07
CA ALA A 394 1.05 -4.19 9.88
C ALA A 394 1.77 -4.54 8.56
N SER A 395 2.47 -3.61 7.93
CA SER A 395 3.43 -3.78 6.81
C SER A 395 2.94 -4.15 5.38
N PRO A 396 1.70 -4.07 4.88
CA PRO A 396 0.46 -3.79 5.58
C PRO A 396 -0.47 -5.00 5.75
N VAL A 397 -0.26 -6.13 4.99
CA VAL A 397 -1.28 -7.16 4.81
C VAL A 397 -1.34 -8.11 6.00
N THR A 398 -2.52 -8.27 6.56
CA THR A 398 -2.79 -9.22 7.64
C THR A 398 -3.68 -10.37 7.20
N HIS A 399 -4.62 -10.10 6.29
CA HIS A 399 -5.57 -11.08 5.75
C HIS A 399 -5.61 -10.99 4.23
N ALA A 400 -5.80 -12.12 3.59
CA ALA A 400 -6.05 -12.18 2.15
C ALA A 400 -6.90 -13.41 1.78
N GLY A 401 -7.66 -13.28 0.69
CA GLY A 401 -8.32 -14.44 0.08
C GLY A 401 -7.28 -15.48 -0.36
N PRO A 402 -7.53 -16.78 -0.18
CA PRO A 402 -6.58 -17.82 -0.57
C PRO A 402 -6.50 -17.92 -2.10
N ILE A 403 -5.27 -17.91 -2.62
CA ILE A 403 -5.01 -18.14 -4.04
C ILE A 403 -5.24 -19.63 -4.34
N ASN A 404 -6.06 -19.93 -5.35
CA ASN A 404 -6.53 -21.29 -5.69
C ASN A 404 -7.31 -21.98 -4.56
N GLY A 405 -7.92 -21.19 -3.66
CA GLY A 405 -8.80 -21.66 -2.59
C GLY A 405 -10.21 -21.09 -2.73
N MET A 406 -11.01 -21.26 -1.67
CA MET A 406 -12.37 -20.73 -1.64
C MET A 406 -12.33 -19.19 -1.47
N VAL A 407 -12.85 -18.45 -2.42
CA VAL A 407 -13.04 -17.00 -2.32
C VAL A 407 -14.45 -16.72 -1.83
N ILE A 408 -14.57 -15.93 -0.77
CA ILE A 408 -15.88 -15.52 -0.20
C ILE A 408 -16.05 -14.02 -0.44
N SER A 409 -17.09 -13.68 -1.18
CA SER A 409 -17.41 -12.29 -1.48
C SER A 409 -17.65 -11.45 -0.22
N GLY A 410 -17.06 -10.25 -0.18
CA GLY A 410 -17.15 -9.33 0.95
C GLY A 410 -16.36 -9.78 2.18
N SER A 411 -15.58 -10.86 2.07
CA SER A 411 -14.61 -11.27 3.08
C SER A 411 -13.22 -10.74 2.75
N ILE A 412 -12.50 -10.30 3.76
CA ILE A 412 -11.07 -9.95 3.66
C ILE A 412 -10.15 -11.17 3.61
N GLY A 413 -10.74 -12.38 3.64
CA GLY A 413 -10.01 -13.65 3.58
C GLY A 413 -9.60 -14.19 4.95
N LEU A 414 -8.48 -14.88 4.95
CA LEU A 414 -7.89 -15.57 6.09
C LEU A 414 -6.63 -14.83 6.56
N PRO A 415 -6.26 -14.93 7.86
CA PRO A 415 -4.97 -14.43 8.33
C PRO A 415 -3.81 -15.06 7.56
N LEU A 416 -2.77 -14.28 7.26
CA LEU A 416 -1.54 -14.79 6.63
C LEU A 416 -0.78 -15.72 7.59
N PRO A 417 0.16 -16.56 7.10
CA PRO A 417 1.02 -17.37 7.96
C PRO A 417 1.62 -16.57 9.12
N ASP A 418 1.67 -17.17 10.32
CA ASP A 418 2.15 -16.54 11.55
C ASP A 418 1.42 -15.25 11.96
N THR A 419 0.23 -15.02 11.42
CA THR A 419 -0.64 -13.93 11.84
C THR A 419 -1.77 -14.47 12.70
N ASP A 420 -1.76 -14.13 13.98
CA ASP A 420 -2.89 -14.37 14.88
C ASP A 420 -3.92 -13.26 14.72
N ALA A 421 -5.19 -13.63 14.71
CA ALA A 421 -6.31 -12.70 14.64
C ALA A 421 -7.41 -13.10 15.62
N ARG A 422 -8.10 -12.12 16.20
CA ARG A 422 -9.23 -12.35 17.11
C ARG A 422 -10.21 -11.18 17.06
N ILE A 423 -11.47 -11.49 17.37
CA ILE A 423 -12.52 -10.47 17.52
C ILE A 423 -12.72 -10.22 19.00
N MET A 424 -12.56 -8.98 19.42
CA MET A 424 -12.64 -8.58 20.83
C MET A 424 -13.85 -7.71 21.10
N ASP A 425 -14.39 -7.87 22.28
CA ASP A 425 -15.43 -7.00 22.79
C ASP A 425 -14.96 -5.55 22.81
N ARG A 426 -15.71 -4.67 22.13
CA ARG A 426 -15.33 -3.27 21.92
C ARG A 426 -15.31 -2.45 23.21
N GLU A 427 -16.22 -2.74 24.15
CA GLU A 427 -16.41 -1.92 25.34
C GLU A 427 -15.31 -2.20 26.37
N THR A 428 -14.98 -3.46 26.56
CA THR A 428 -14.01 -3.87 27.58
C THR A 428 -12.61 -4.10 27.00
N GLY A 429 -12.50 -4.44 25.71
CA GLY A 429 -11.24 -4.86 25.07
C GLY A 429 -10.64 -6.14 25.65
N LYS A 430 -11.33 -6.79 26.60
CA LYS A 430 -10.77 -7.90 27.40
C LYS A 430 -11.32 -9.28 27.03
N ARG A 431 -12.55 -9.34 26.52
CA ARG A 431 -13.24 -10.58 26.20
C ARG A 431 -13.18 -10.86 24.71
N GLN A 432 -12.66 -12.03 24.33
CA GLN A 432 -12.79 -12.51 22.95
C GLN A 432 -14.25 -12.91 22.71
N LEU A 433 -14.80 -12.47 21.58
CA LEU A 433 -16.18 -12.75 21.18
C LEU A 433 -16.28 -14.11 20.47
N PRO A 434 -17.43 -14.79 20.57
CA PRO A 434 -17.75 -15.97 19.76
C PRO A 434 -17.72 -15.66 18.26
N LEU A 435 -17.59 -16.74 17.46
CA LEU A 435 -17.67 -16.64 16.00
C LEU A 435 -19.03 -16.05 15.58
N GLY A 436 -19.02 -15.21 14.56
CA GLY A 436 -20.17 -14.50 14.02
C GLY A 436 -20.54 -13.19 14.74
N GLU A 437 -20.04 -12.94 15.96
CA GLU A 437 -20.29 -11.68 16.66
C GLU A 437 -19.39 -10.55 16.12
N VAL A 438 -19.92 -9.32 16.15
CA VAL A 438 -19.20 -8.10 15.73
C VAL A 438 -18.39 -7.54 16.88
N GLY A 439 -17.09 -7.36 16.68
CA GLY A 439 -16.19 -6.73 17.65
C GLY A 439 -14.97 -6.12 16.99
N GLU A 440 -14.04 -5.59 17.77
CA GLU A 440 -12.80 -5.04 17.24
C GLU A 440 -11.85 -6.17 16.79
N LEU A 441 -11.33 -6.04 15.56
CA LEU A 441 -10.29 -6.91 15.06
C LEU A 441 -8.95 -6.56 15.72
N HIS A 442 -8.37 -7.52 16.44
CA HIS A 442 -7.00 -7.44 16.93
C HIS A 442 -6.13 -8.42 16.15
N VAL A 443 -4.92 -7.98 15.81
CA VAL A 443 -3.96 -8.81 15.09
C VAL A 443 -2.60 -8.84 15.80
N ARG A 444 -1.89 -9.95 15.65
CA ARG A 444 -0.52 -10.12 16.12
C ARG A 444 0.26 -10.92 15.09
N GLY A 445 1.48 -10.49 14.78
CA GLY A 445 2.33 -11.19 13.80
C GLY A 445 3.68 -10.48 13.64
N PRO A 446 4.64 -11.13 12.95
CA PRO A 446 5.98 -10.58 12.76
C PRO A 446 6.00 -9.31 11.90
N GLN A 447 4.95 -9.06 11.12
CA GLN A 447 4.79 -7.88 10.28
C GLN A 447 4.26 -6.65 11.00
N VAL A 448 3.84 -6.75 12.28
CA VAL A 448 3.34 -5.62 13.06
C VAL A 448 4.47 -4.65 13.38
N MET A 449 4.21 -3.36 13.24
CA MET A 449 5.15 -2.25 13.40
C MET A 449 5.89 -2.24 14.74
N LEU A 450 7.01 -1.53 14.80
CA LEU A 450 7.69 -1.18 16.06
C LEU A 450 6.85 -0.19 16.90
N GLY A 451 6.16 0.70 16.23
CA GLY A 451 5.36 1.76 16.84
C GLY A 451 5.30 3.00 15.97
N TYR A 452 4.76 4.08 16.52
CA TYR A 452 4.81 5.39 15.88
C TYR A 452 6.12 6.11 16.22
N TRP A 453 6.71 6.75 15.23
CA TRP A 453 7.99 7.46 15.37
C TRP A 453 7.91 8.54 16.43
N HIS A 454 8.77 8.44 17.44
CA HIS A 454 8.84 9.34 18.61
C HIS A 454 7.51 9.56 19.35
N ASP A 455 6.53 8.65 19.21
CA ASP A 455 5.25 8.72 19.93
C ASP A 455 4.93 7.39 20.66
N PRO A 456 5.63 7.08 21.76
CA PRO A 456 5.37 5.89 22.55
C PRO A 456 3.95 5.87 23.14
N ALA A 457 3.40 7.04 23.51
CA ALA A 457 2.06 7.11 24.06
C ALA A 457 0.97 6.73 23.03
N ALA A 458 1.13 7.11 21.76
CA ALA A 458 0.24 6.63 20.70
C ALA A 458 0.46 5.15 20.39
N THR A 459 1.70 4.67 20.49
CA THR A 459 2.04 3.26 20.29
C THR A 459 1.36 2.38 21.35
N ASP A 460 1.48 2.72 22.62
CA ASP A 460 0.88 1.98 23.75
C ASP A 460 -0.64 1.94 23.69
N ARG A 461 -1.28 2.93 23.04
CA ARG A 461 -2.74 2.92 22.84
C ARG A 461 -3.18 1.89 21.81
N VAL A 462 -2.35 1.57 20.82
CA VAL A 462 -2.73 0.68 19.72
C VAL A 462 -2.04 -0.69 19.79
N ILE A 463 -0.90 -0.82 20.49
CA ILE A 463 -0.23 -2.11 20.71
C ILE A 463 -0.30 -2.43 22.21
N GLN A 464 -1.14 -3.39 22.57
CA GLN A 464 -1.32 -3.80 23.95
C GLN A 464 -1.07 -5.30 24.09
N ASN A 465 -0.16 -5.69 24.98
CA ASN A 465 0.21 -7.10 25.22
C ASN A 465 0.61 -7.85 23.93
N GLY A 466 1.28 -7.14 23.00
CA GLY A 466 1.73 -7.67 21.70
C GLY A 466 0.62 -7.79 20.65
N TRP A 467 -0.59 -7.29 20.93
CA TRP A 467 -1.69 -7.23 19.98
C TRP A 467 -1.90 -5.82 19.45
N LEU A 468 -1.98 -5.70 18.13
CA LEU A 468 -2.35 -4.46 17.46
C LEU A 468 -3.88 -4.35 17.41
N HIS A 469 -4.42 -3.31 18.00
CA HIS A 469 -5.81 -2.89 17.93
C HIS A 469 -6.00 -2.13 16.62
N THR A 470 -6.76 -2.73 15.69
CA THR A 470 -6.84 -2.18 14.32
C THR A 470 -7.75 -0.96 14.21
N GLY A 471 -8.68 -0.80 15.18
CA GLY A 471 -9.74 0.17 15.12
C GLY A 471 -10.83 -0.16 14.08
N ASP A 472 -10.77 -1.37 13.49
CA ASP A 472 -11.76 -1.85 12.54
C ASP A 472 -12.66 -2.90 13.22
N LEU A 473 -13.96 -2.79 12.99
CA LEU A 473 -14.96 -3.75 13.46
C LEU A 473 -15.08 -4.88 12.43
N ALA A 474 -15.07 -6.10 12.91
CA ALA A 474 -15.11 -7.28 12.06
C ALA A 474 -15.90 -8.43 12.69
N THR A 475 -16.21 -9.43 11.87
CA THR A 475 -16.70 -10.74 12.28
C THR A 475 -15.77 -11.82 11.75
N CYS A 476 -15.81 -13.01 12.38
CA CYS A 476 -15.13 -14.22 11.91
C CYS A 476 -16.16 -15.34 11.80
N ASP A 477 -16.22 -16.02 10.64
CA ASP A 477 -17.12 -17.16 10.47
C ASP A 477 -16.53 -18.47 11.01
N GLU A 478 -17.31 -19.55 11.00
CA GLU A 478 -16.90 -20.88 11.49
C GLU A 478 -15.72 -21.49 10.71
N ARG A 479 -15.46 -21.01 9.49
CA ARG A 479 -14.33 -21.42 8.63
C ARG A 479 -13.10 -20.55 8.86
N GLY A 480 -13.21 -19.50 9.68
CA GLY A 480 -12.12 -18.58 9.96
C GLY A 480 -11.94 -17.47 8.93
N TYR A 481 -12.97 -17.22 8.07
CA TYR A 481 -12.96 -16.06 7.18
C TYR A 481 -13.43 -14.81 7.92
N PHE A 482 -12.66 -13.74 7.77
CA PHE A 482 -12.97 -12.46 8.39
C PHE A 482 -13.69 -11.54 7.42
N LYS A 483 -14.62 -10.73 7.95
CA LYS A 483 -15.34 -9.69 7.21
C LYS A 483 -15.26 -8.40 8.00
N ILE A 484 -14.79 -7.31 7.37
CA ILE A 484 -14.86 -5.97 7.96
C ILE A 484 -16.30 -5.48 7.88
N VAL A 485 -16.79 -5.00 9.00
CA VAL A 485 -18.14 -4.41 9.12
C VAL A 485 -18.06 -2.90 8.97
N ASP A 486 -17.18 -2.23 9.75
CA ASP A 486 -16.94 -0.79 9.67
C ASP A 486 -15.69 -0.38 10.48
N ARG A 487 -15.48 0.92 10.64
CA ARG A 487 -14.48 1.48 11.55
C ARG A 487 -15.10 1.97 12.84
N ILE A 488 -14.44 1.72 13.97
CA ILE A 488 -14.89 2.17 15.29
C ILE A 488 -15.14 3.68 15.30
N LYS A 489 -14.23 4.46 14.70
CA LYS A 489 -14.32 5.93 14.63
C LYS A 489 -15.39 6.48 13.66
N ASP A 490 -15.87 5.66 12.74
CA ASP A 490 -16.89 6.04 11.77
C ASP A 490 -18.29 5.56 12.17
N LEU A 491 -18.36 4.74 13.24
CA LEU A 491 -19.62 4.27 13.82
C LEU A 491 -20.47 5.44 14.29
N ILE A 492 -21.73 5.45 13.91
CA ILE A 492 -22.70 6.48 14.29
C ILE A 492 -23.48 5.98 15.50
N ILE A 493 -23.46 6.76 16.58
CA ILE A 493 -24.20 6.41 17.80
C ILE A 493 -25.42 7.33 17.91
N THR A 494 -26.57 6.83 17.49
CA THR A 494 -27.84 7.58 17.49
C THR A 494 -28.82 7.02 18.50
N SER A 495 -29.21 7.83 19.49
CA SER A 495 -30.15 7.44 20.57
C SER A 495 -29.75 6.11 21.25
N GLY A 496 -28.45 5.86 21.43
CA GLY A 496 -27.94 4.63 22.03
C GLY A 496 -27.83 3.43 21.08
N PHE A 497 -28.25 3.56 19.80
CA PHE A 497 -28.10 2.51 18.81
C PHE A 497 -26.82 2.71 17.98
N ASN A 498 -26.12 1.62 17.75
CA ASN A 498 -24.98 1.60 16.83
C ASN A 498 -25.48 1.48 15.39
N VAL A 499 -25.13 2.45 14.53
CA VAL A 499 -25.38 2.42 13.09
C VAL A 499 -24.05 2.33 12.38
N TYR A 500 -23.87 1.29 11.62
CA TYR A 500 -22.69 1.09 10.77
C TYR A 500 -22.92 1.80 9.44
N PRO A 501 -22.13 2.82 9.08
CA PRO A 501 -22.24 3.52 7.81
C PRO A 501 -22.27 2.59 6.61
N GLY A 502 -21.41 1.57 6.60
CA GLY A 502 -21.32 0.59 5.52
C GLY A 502 -22.64 -0.14 5.23
N ASP A 503 -23.37 -0.55 6.28
CA ASP A 503 -24.66 -1.21 6.15
C ASP A 503 -25.71 -0.32 5.46
N VAL A 504 -25.70 0.96 5.84
CA VAL A 504 -26.65 1.94 5.27
C VAL A 504 -26.26 2.26 3.82
N GLU A 505 -24.96 2.47 3.56
CA GLU A 505 -24.43 2.70 2.22
C GLU A 505 -24.76 1.55 1.26
N GLU A 506 -24.64 0.30 1.71
CA GLU A 506 -24.96 -0.88 0.91
C GLU A 506 -26.43 -0.85 0.43
N VAL A 507 -27.36 -0.53 1.33
CA VAL A 507 -28.77 -0.40 0.99
C VAL A 507 -28.99 0.78 0.06
N LEU A 508 -28.44 1.95 0.36
CA LEU A 508 -28.67 3.17 -0.42
C LEU A 508 -28.09 3.09 -1.85
N ARG A 509 -27.02 2.31 -2.08
CA ARG A 509 -26.50 2.03 -3.44
C ARG A 509 -27.51 1.33 -4.35
N THR A 510 -28.52 0.68 -3.77
CA THR A 510 -29.59 0.02 -4.56
C THR A 510 -30.73 0.96 -4.95
N TYR A 511 -30.75 2.20 -4.45
CA TYR A 511 -31.75 3.20 -4.85
C TYR A 511 -31.52 3.63 -6.31
N PRO A 512 -32.60 3.74 -7.14
CA PRO A 512 -32.45 4.06 -8.56
C PRO A 512 -31.71 5.37 -8.81
N GLY A 513 -30.70 5.34 -9.68
CA GLY A 513 -29.92 6.50 -10.10
C GLY A 513 -28.76 6.88 -9.16
N VAL A 514 -28.54 6.17 -8.07
CA VAL A 514 -27.38 6.36 -7.20
C VAL A 514 -26.14 5.83 -7.91
N LYS A 515 -25.16 6.72 -8.11
CA LYS A 515 -23.84 6.42 -8.65
C LYS A 515 -22.87 6.05 -7.51
N ASP A 516 -22.94 6.80 -6.40
CA ASP A 516 -22.12 6.59 -5.21
C ASP A 516 -22.81 7.17 -3.98
N VAL A 517 -22.42 6.71 -2.79
CA VAL A 517 -22.99 7.20 -1.53
C VAL A 517 -21.97 7.08 -0.39
N ALA A 518 -21.95 8.06 0.49
CA ALA A 518 -21.27 8.01 1.77
C ALA A 518 -22.26 8.34 2.90
N VAL A 519 -22.07 7.67 4.03
CA VAL A 519 -22.86 7.89 5.24
C VAL A 519 -21.93 8.32 6.37
N VAL A 520 -22.32 9.38 7.08
CA VAL A 520 -21.59 9.94 8.22
C VAL A 520 -22.54 10.25 9.37
N GLY A 521 -22.01 10.34 10.59
CA GLY A 521 -22.73 10.88 11.74
C GLY A 521 -22.57 12.39 11.80
N ASP A 522 -23.69 13.10 11.92
CA ASP A 522 -23.70 14.52 12.27
C ASP A 522 -24.12 14.67 13.73
N PRO A 523 -23.50 15.56 14.52
CA PRO A 523 -23.90 15.82 15.89
C PRO A 523 -25.35 16.27 16.01
N ASP A 524 -26.05 15.77 17.04
CA ASP A 524 -27.45 16.10 17.35
C ASP A 524 -27.65 16.17 18.85
N GLU A 525 -28.27 17.26 19.34
CA GLU A 525 -28.41 17.56 20.77
C GLU A 525 -29.26 16.52 21.50
N ASP A 526 -30.29 15.94 20.85
CA ASP A 526 -31.22 15.00 21.47
C ASP A 526 -30.77 13.54 21.35
N ARG A 527 -29.97 13.21 20.31
CA ARG A 527 -29.67 11.84 19.88
C ARG A 527 -28.20 11.46 19.97
N GLY A 528 -27.35 12.42 20.30
CA GLY A 528 -25.89 12.30 20.19
C GLY A 528 -25.45 12.48 18.75
N GLU A 529 -25.87 11.62 17.83
CA GLU A 529 -25.64 11.77 16.40
C GLU A 529 -26.90 11.40 15.60
N ILE A 530 -27.01 11.95 14.38
CA ILE A 530 -27.98 11.53 13.37
C ILE A 530 -27.26 10.98 12.15
N VAL A 531 -27.92 10.07 11.46
CA VAL A 531 -27.43 9.51 10.20
C VAL A 531 -27.62 10.53 9.08
N ARG A 532 -26.51 10.91 8.43
CA ARG A 532 -26.48 11.76 7.24
C ARG A 532 -26.01 10.98 6.04
N ALA A 533 -26.73 11.02 4.93
CA ALA A 533 -26.35 10.40 3.66
C ALA A 533 -25.96 11.46 2.64
N ILE A 534 -24.80 11.32 2.03
CA ILE A 534 -24.33 12.13 0.90
C ILE A 534 -24.43 11.23 -0.34
N ILE A 535 -25.34 11.56 -1.25
CA ILE A 535 -25.72 10.74 -2.42
C ILE A 535 -25.20 11.40 -3.68
N VAL A 536 -24.40 10.68 -4.46
CA VAL A 536 -23.94 11.11 -5.78
C VAL A 536 -24.86 10.49 -6.82
N MET A 537 -25.46 11.32 -7.67
CA MET A 537 -26.34 10.92 -8.75
C MET A 537 -25.83 11.42 -10.10
N GLU A 538 -26.22 10.78 -11.19
CA GLU A 538 -25.95 11.30 -12.54
C GLU A 538 -26.66 12.63 -12.80
N SER A 539 -27.86 12.80 -12.20
CA SER A 539 -28.64 14.05 -12.25
C SER A 539 -29.44 14.20 -10.96
N THR A 540 -29.31 15.35 -10.30
CA THR A 540 -30.10 15.67 -9.10
C THR A 540 -31.59 15.89 -9.42
N LYS A 541 -31.95 16.18 -10.69
CA LYS A 541 -33.34 16.39 -11.13
C LYS A 541 -34.21 15.14 -11.02
N SER A 542 -33.64 13.95 -11.00
CA SER A 542 -34.37 12.68 -10.84
C SER A 542 -34.61 12.30 -9.39
N PHE A 543 -33.98 12.98 -8.42
CA PHE A 543 -34.17 12.71 -7.02
C PHE A 543 -35.44 13.33 -6.46
N ARG A 544 -36.27 12.50 -5.83
CA ARG A 544 -37.46 12.95 -5.08
C ARG A 544 -37.30 12.50 -3.64
N ARG A 545 -37.31 13.44 -2.73
CA ARG A 545 -37.14 13.16 -1.30
C ARG A 545 -38.18 12.20 -0.75
N SER A 546 -39.47 12.34 -1.14
CA SER A 546 -40.55 11.45 -0.72
C SER A 546 -40.29 9.99 -1.09
N ASP A 547 -39.91 9.75 -2.36
CA ASP A 547 -39.68 8.40 -2.88
C ASP A 547 -38.43 7.76 -2.21
N PHE A 548 -37.43 8.56 -1.90
CA PHE A 548 -36.23 8.13 -1.16
C PHE A 548 -36.59 7.80 0.30
N ASP A 549 -37.38 8.63 0.96
CA ASP A 549 -37.81 8.37 2.33
C ASP A 549 -38.66 7.09 2.40
N ASP A 550 -39.60 6.88 1.44
CA ASP A 550 -40.38 5.66 1.33
C ASP A 550 -39.49 4.42 1.11
N PHE A 551 -38.49 4.53 0.24
CA PHE A 551 -37.48 3.49 0.04
C PHE A 551 -36.74 3.16 1.33
N CYS A 552 -36.25 4.18 2.05
CA CYS A 552 -35.58 3.99 3.33
C CYS A 552 -36.54 3.39 4.38
N HIS A 553 -37.81 3.75 4.39
CA HIS A 553 -38.82 3.17 5.27
C HIS A 553 -39.02 1.67 5.05
N GLN A 554 -38.94 1.23 3.79
CA GLN A 554 -39.09 -0.18 3.45
C GLN A 554 -37.85 -1.02 3.69
N LYS A 555 -36.62 -0.42 3.60
CA LYS A 555 -35.38 -1.16 3.55
C LYS A 555 -34.51 -1.00 4.81
N LEU A 556 -34.73 0.04 5.62
CA LEU A 556 -33.91 0.36 6.78
C LEU A 556 -34.75 0.44 8.08
N ALA A 557 -34.20 -0.10 9.15
CA ALA A 557 -34.75 0.09 10.48
C ALA A 557 -34.79 1.59 10.85
N ALA A 558 -35.72 2.01 11.69
CA ALA A 558 -35.99 3.42 11.98
C ALA A 558 -34.77 4.23 12.43
N TRP A 559 -33.87 3.63 13.21
CA TRP A 559 -32.64 4.26 13.69
C TRP A 559 -31.52 4.31 12.66
N LYS A 560 -31.57 3.47 11.59
CA LYS A 560 -30.60 3.48 10.48
C LYS A 560 -30.96 4.46 9.36
N ARG A 561 -32.19 5.03 9.37
CA ARG A 561 -32.66 5.89 8.28
C ARG A 561 -31.97 7.25 8.31
N PRO A 562 -31.45 7.72 7.15
CA PRO A 562 -30.86 9.04 7.07
C PRO A 562 -31.87 10.14 7.41
N ARG A 563 -31.54 10.98 8.38
CA ARG A 563 -32.33 12.17 8.74
C ARG A 563 -31.94 13.37 7.89
N LYS A 564 -30.66 13.48 7.57
CA LYS A 564 -30.11 14.45 6.65
C LYS A 564 -29.66 13.75 5.37
N VAL A 565 -30.00 14.34 4.22
CA VAL A 565 -29.67 13.80 2.92
C VAL A 565 -29.20 14.94 2.02
N ASP A 566 -27.98 14.83 1.56
CA ASP A 566 -27.39 15.74 0.58
C ASP A 566 -27.29 15.01 -0.76
N VAL A 567 -27.73 15.66 -1.82
CA VAL A 567 -27.72 15.09 -3.16
C VAL A 567 -26.87 15.96 -4.07
N GLN A 568 -25.89 15.36 -4.70
CA GLN A 568 -24.91 16.06 -5.53
C GLN A 568 -24.59 15.28 -6.81
N THR A 569 -23.95 15.93 -7.76
CA THR A 569 -23.42 15.32 -8.99
C THR A 569 -21.90 15.15 -8.93
N GLU A 570 -21.25 15.90 -8.04
CA GLU A 570 -19.82 15.85 -7.80
C GLU A 570 -19.45 14.54 -7.11
N ASP A 571 -18.30 13.99 -7.51
CA ASP A 571 -17.78 12.77 -6.92
C ASP A 571 -17.41 12.99 -5.45
N LEU A 572 -17.53 11.95 -4.61
CA LEU A 572 -17.11 11.99 -3.21
C LEU A 572 -15.59 12.21 -3.10
N PRO A 573 -15.12 12.99 -2.10
CA PRO A 573 -13.70 13.16 -1.86
C PRO A 573 -13.06 11.82 -1.49
N ARG A 574 -11.97 11.47 -2.18
CA ARG A 574 -11.27 10.20 -2.01
C ARG A 574 -9.77 10.41 -1.93
N ASN A 575 -9.11 9.57 -1.14
CA ASN A 575 -7.66 9.49 -1.19
C ASN A 575 -7.19 8.78 -2.48
N PHE A 576 -5.87 8.73 -2.68
CA PHE A 576 -5.26 8.10 -3.86
C PHE A 576 -5.50 6.58 -3.98
N LEU A 577 -5.91 5.90 -2.90
CA LEU A 577 -6.36 4.50 -2.90
C LEU A 577 -7.86 4.36 -3.18
N GLY A 578 -8.56 5.46 -3.45
CA GLY A 578 -10.00 5.46 -3.72
C GLY A 578 -10.90 5.39 -2.48
N LYS A 579 -10.34 5.48 -1.28
CA LYS A 579 -11.10 5.49 -0.01
C LYS A 579 -11.76 6.84 0.22
N VAL A 580 -13.06 6.85 0.55
CA VAL A 580 -13.82 8.06 0.88
C VAL A 580 -13.22 8.76 2.10
N LEU A 581 -13.00 10.06 1.99
CA LEU A 581 -12.51 10.93 3.06
C LEU A 581 -13.67 11.45 3.91
N ARG A 582 -14.28 10.57 4.75
CA ARG A 582 -15.46 10.91 5.57
C ARG A 582 -15.25 12.13 6.46
N ARG A 583 -14.01 12.41 6.89
CA ARG A 583 -13.69 13.61 7.67
C ARG A 583 -14.01 14.90 6.89
N GLU A 584 -13.67 14.96 5.62
CA GLU A 584 -13.96 16.13 4.79
C GLU A 584 -15.46 16.33 4.63
N LEU A 585 -16.22 15.23 4.50
CA LEU A 585 -17.68 15.27 4.42
C LEU A 585 -18.34 15.79 5.71
N ARG A 586 -17.78 15.47 6.89
CA ARG A 586 -18.25 16.03 8.17
C ARG A 586 -17.94 17.52 8.33
N GLN A 587 -16.81 18.00 7.81
CA GLN A 587 -16.35 19.40 7.94
C GLN A 587 -16.99 20.38 6.95
N GLN A 588 -17.63 19.92 5.89
CA GLN A 588 -18.26 20.80 4.90
C GLN A 588 -19.37 21.67 5.49
N ASP A 589 -20.04 21.24 6.56
CA ASP A 589 -21.08 22.02 7.24
C ASP A 589 -20.54 23.11 8.17
N GLU A 590 -19.38 22.91 8.81
CA GLU A 590 -18.79 23.94 9.69
C GLU A 590 -18.42 25.22 8.93
N LYS A 591 -18.13 25.10 7.62
CA LYS A 591 -17.86 26.25 6.73
C LYS A 591 -19.13 26.93 6.22
N THR A 592 -20.26 26.21 6.20
CA THR A 592 -21.55 26.74 5.73
C THR A 592 -22.34 27.45 6.84
N ILE A 593 -21.95 27.29 8.10
CA ILE A 593 -22.61 27.86 9.28
C ILE A 593 -21.92 29.17 9.79
N GLN A 594 -20.86 29.66 9.10
CA GLN A 594 -20.39 31.03 9.40
C GLN A 594 -21.33 32.02 8.73
N PRO A 595 -22.08 32.87 9.48
CA PRO A 595 -22.97 33.85 8.89
C PRO A 595 -22.14 34.90 8.15
N GLU A 596 -22.70 35.38 7.06
CA GLU A 596 -22.29 36.58 6.31
C GLU A 596 -22.40 37.88 7.13
N GLU A 597 -21.81 37.97 8.32
CA GLU A 597 -21.84 39.15 9.18
C GLU A 597 -20.48 39.85 9.35
N ALA A 598 -19.61 39.81 8.34
CA ALA A 598 -18.36 40.59 8.37
C ALA A 598 -18.04 41.30 7.05
N ARG A 599 -19.06 41.77 6.29
CA ARG A 599 -18.85 42.65 5.14
C ARG A 599 -19.77 43.88 5.16
N VAL A 600 -19.87 44.57 6.30
CA VAL A 600 -20.32 45.93 6.35
C VAL A 600 -19.59 46.64 7.50
N SER A 601 -18.53 47.32 7.21
CA SER A 601 -18.04 48.59 7.76
C SER A 601 -16.51 48.66 7.73
N SER A 602 -16.04 49.33 6.80
CA SER A 602 -15.13 50.48 6.71
C SER A 602 -14.24 50.42 5.48
#